data_cae6d9639fcd81860497734e892318e9
#
_entry.id   cae6d9639fcd81860497734e892318e9
#
_cell.length_a   1.000
_cell.length_b   1.000
_cell.length_c   1.000
_cell.angle_alpha   90.00
_cell.angle_beta   90.00
_cell.angle_gamma   90.00
#
_symmetry.space_group_name_H-M   'P 1'
#
loop_
_entity.id
_entity.type
_entity.pdbx_description
1 polymer ?
#
loop_
_entity_poly.entity_id
_entity_poly.type
_entity_poly.pdbx_seq_one_letter_code
_entity_poly.pdbx_strand_id
1 'polypeptide(L)' 'MWVMMRLRRTGQEVYFQCYDSKEAAEMAVKVLNSVASGWEFYIR' A
#
# COMPACT_ATOMS: atom_id res chain seq x y z
N MET A 1 5.82 -5.73 8.95
CA MET A 1 6.05 -4.67 7.95
C MET A 1 4.70 -4.14 7.48
N TRP A 2 4.52 -2.84 7.60
CA TRP A 2 3.23 -2.21 7.29
C TRP A 2 3.16 -1.72 5.87
N VAL A 3 2.03 -2.00 5.22
CA VAL A 3 1.69 -1.38 3.94
C VAL A 3 0.71 -0.26 4.24
N MET A 4 1.05 0.92 3.75
CA MET A 4 0.24 2.12 3.89
C MET A 4 -0.52 2.37 2.61
N MET A 5 -1.63 3.07 2.72
CA MET A 5 -2.34 3.48 1.52
C MET A 5 -2.66 4.96 1.64
N ARG A 6 -2.42 5.69 0.55
CA ARG A 6 -2.65 7.13 0.51
C ARG A 6 -3.65 7.44 -0.58
N LEU A 7 -4.67 8.20 -0.22
CA LEU A 7 -5.66 8.66 -1.19
C LEU A 7 -5.02 9.75 -2.05
N ARG A 8 -4.92 9.51 -3.35
CA ARG A 8 -4.23 10.45 -4.26
C ARG A 8 -4.87 11.82 -4.26
N ARG A 9 -6.20 11.86 -4.15
CA ARG A 9 -6.96 13.09 -4.24
C ARG A 9 -6.67 14.05 -3.10
N THR A 10 -6.53 13.54 -1.88
CA THR A 10 -6.37 14.38 -0.68
C THR A 10 -5.01 14.26 -0.04
N GLY A 11 -4.26 13.21 -0.35
CA GLY A 11 -3.02 12.91 0.33
C GLY A 11 -3.19 12.26 1.68
N GLN A 12 -4.42 11.92 2.07
CA GLN A 12 -4.66 11.27 3.35
C GLN A 12 -4.06 9.88 3.37
N GLU A 13 -3.36 9.56 4.46
CA GLU A 13 -2.69 8.28 4.63
C GLU A 13 -3.35 7.46 5.72
N VAL A 14 -3.51 6.15 5.46
CA VAL A 14 -4.05 5.24 6.47
C VAL A 14 -3.25 3.93 6.41
N TYR A 15 -3.25 3.20 7.51
CA TYR A 15 -2.67 1.86 7.55
C TYR A 15 -3.60 0.90 6.81
N PHE A 16 -3.01 0.11 5.92
CA PHE A 16 -3.79 -0.86 5.16
C PHE A 16 -3.70 -2.25 5.78
N GLN A 17 -2.50 -2.82 5.83
CA GLN A 17 -2.31 -4.16 6.35
C GLN A 17 -0.85 -4.40 6.74
N CYS A 18 -0.65 -5.24 7.75
CA CYS A 18 0.68 -5.66 8.17
C CYS A 18 1.02 -6.99 7.52
N TYR A 19 2.25 -7.14 7.06
CA TYR A 19 2.73 -8.36 6.43
C TYR A 19 3.92 -8.91 7.19
N ASP A 20 4.10 -10.23 7.16
CA ASP A 20 5.15 -10.89 7.92
C ASP A 20 6.53 -10.71 7.32
N SER A 21 6.61 -10.50 6.01
CA SER A 21 7.90 -10.39 5.35
C SER A 21 7.90 -9.22 4.38
N LYS A 22 9.12 -8.74 4.10
CA LYS A 22 9.31 -7.67 3.12
C LYS A 22 8.85 -8.10 1.73
N GLU A 23 9.14 -9.34 1.37
CA GLU A 23 8.75 -9.85 0.04
C GLU A 23 7.24 -9.89 -0.11
N ALA A 24 6.53 -10.32 0.94
CA ALA A 24 5.08 -10.35 0.89
C ALA A 24 4.51 -8.93 0.79
N ALA A 25 5.08 -7.99 1.54
CA ALA A 25 4.65 -6.61 1.49
C ALA A 25 4.90 -5.99 0.11
N GLU A 26 6.07 -6.25 -0.47
CA GLU A 26 6.41 -5.71 -1.79
C GLU A 26 5.51 -6.27 -2.87
N MET A 27 5.21 -7.56 -2.80
CA MET A 27 4.30 -8.20 -3.74
C MET A 27 2.90 -7.58 -3.63
N ALA A 28 2.43 -7.38 -2.39
CA ALA A 28 1.12 -6.78 -2.17
C ALA A 28 1.07 -5.36 -2.73
N VAL A 29 2.10 -4.55 -2.48
CA VAL A 29 2.16 -3.18 -3.00
C VAL A 29 2.12 -3.18 -4.52
N LYS A 30 2.87 -4.08 -5.15
CA LYS A 30 2.90 -4.15 -6.61
C LYS A 30 1.52 -4.48 -7.18
N VAL A 31 0.85 -5.48 -6.62
CA VAL A 31 -0.47 -5.89 -7.10
C VAL A 31 -1.50 -4.80 -6.84
N LEU A 32 -1.49 -4.23 -5.63
CA LEU A 32 -2.47 -3.22 -5.25
C LEU A 32 -2.34 -1.96 -6.12
N ASN A 33 -1.10 -1.53 -6.39
CA ASN A 33 -0.90 -0.36 -7.22
C ASN A 33 -1.29 -0.59 -8.68
N SER A 34 -1.32 -1.83 -9.12
CA SER A 34 -1.72 -2.13 -10.49
C SER A 34 -3.24 -2.15 -10.66
N VAL A 35 -4.00 -2.41 -9.59
CA VAL A 35 -5.46 -2.52 -9.69
C VAL A 35 -6.22 -1.33 -9.11
N ALA A 36 -5.62 -0.58 -8.22
CA ALA A 36 -6.29 0.53 -7.54
C ALA A 36 -5.82 1.86 -8.11
N SER A 37 -6.69 2.59 -8.78
CA SER A 37 -6.31 3.85 -9.44
C SER A 37 -6.42 5.07 -8.53
N GLY A 38 -7.27 5.02 -7.52
CA GLY A 38 -7.47 6.17 -6.61
C GLY A 38 -6.58 6.17 -5.40
N TRP A 39 -5.78 5.12 -5.21
CA TRP A 39 -4.94 4.96 -4.04
C TRP A 39 -3.52 4.64 -4.44
N GLU A 40 -2.59 5.07 -3.60
CA GLU A 40 -1.18 4.75 -3.76
C GLU A 40 -0.74 3.92 -2.56
N PHE A 41 -0.16 2.75 -2.82
CA PHE A 41 0.29 1.85 -1.76
C PHE A 41 1.81 1.89 -1.64
N TYR A 42 2.31 1.85 -0.41
CA TYR A 42 3.75 1.89 -0.16
C TYR A 42 4.06 1.25 1.18
N ILE A 43 5.30 0.87 1.37
CA ILE A 43 5.77 0.23 2.60
C ILE A 43 6.34 1.30 3.52
N ARG A 44 5.96 1.20 4.78
CA ARG A 44 6.45 2.12 5.80
C ARG A 44 7.57 1.51 6.62
#